data_08641dd6c7a5c2dd8a735fb3c6b6a12a
#
_entry.id   08641dd6c7a5c2dd8a735fb3c6b6a12a
#
_cell.length_a   1.000
_cell.length_b   1.000
_cell.length_c   1.000
_cell.angle_alpha   90.00
_cell.angle_beta   90.00
_cell.angle_gamma   90.00
#
_symmetry.space_group_name_H-M   'P 1'
#
loop_
_entity.id
_entity.type
_entity.pdbx_description
1 polymer ?
#
loop_
_entity_poly.entity_id
_entity_poly.type
_entity_poly.pdbx_seq_one_letter_code
_entity_poly.pdbx_strand_id
1 'polypeptide(L)'
;TNKDLRGSTGISIITNDRKYKQLTIGLGDQYKAVNRFSSLSTAFSRTNYVRSKHLETAYKTELINGLYAEFKALYCNQSPLELLDLSNDFFQPIDTLLSIPPTENFDEPYTKLETRLQLTWLPFQKFFYRKKNKIVLGTDYPTVNFIYRKGFPAIFNSEVNFDYAELRINHELTIP
;
A
#
# COMPACT_ATOMS: atom_id res chain seq x y z
N THR A 1 -7.31 -15.65 27.13
CA THR A 1 -6.11 -15.64 26.25
C THR A 1 -6.56 -15.52 24.80
N ASN A 2 -6.66 -14.30 24.30
CA ASN A 2 -6.96 -14.05 22.89
C ASN A 2 -5.74 -14.49 22.05
N LYS A 3 -5.85 -15.63 21.41
CA LYS A 3 -4.87 -16.09 20.40
C LYS A 3 -5.24 -15.50 19.04
N ASP A 4 -5.14 -14.20 18.89
CA ASP A 4 -5.28 -13.54 17.59
C ASP A 4 -4.00 -13.79 16.77
N LEU A 5 -4.03 -14.83 15.97
CA LEU A 5 -2.97 -15.13 15.02
C LEU A 5 -3.16 -14.22 13.81
N ARG A 6 -2.20 -13.32 13.59
CA ARG A 6 -2.23 -12.35 12.48
C ARG A 6 -0.98 -12.49 11.64
N GLY A 7 -1.15 -12.27 10.36
CA GLY A 7 -0.03 -12.35 9.45
C GLY A 7 -0.42 -11.99 8.03
N SER A 8 0.57 -11.85 7.20
CA SER A 8 0.40 -11.74 5.75
C SER A 8 1.23 -12.82 5.09
N THR A 9 0.69 -13.38 4.02
CA THR A 9 1.40 -14.34 3.18
C THR A 9 1.22 -13.95 1.73
N GLY A 10 2.20 -14.27 0.91
CA GLY A 10 2.13 -13.99 -0.53
C GLY A 10 2.97 -14.98 -1.31
N ILE A 11 2.52 -15.24 -2.54
CA ILE A 11 3.23 -16.05 -3.52
C ILE A 11 3.59 -15.15 -4.68
N SER A 12 4.86 -15.19 -5.07
CA SER A 12 5.37 -14.45 -6.22
C SER A 12 5.91 -15.41 -7.26
N ILE A 13 5.38 -15.33 -8.47
CA ILE A 13 5.76 -16.17 -9.60
C ILE A 13 6.49 -15.29 -10.63
N ILE A 14 7.76 -15.58 -10.86
CA ILE A 14 8.58 -14.89 -11.86
C ILE A 14 8.55 -15.76 -13.13
N THR A 15 7.94 -15.22 -14.19
CA THR A 15 7.75 -15.98 -15.43
C THR A 15 8.85 -15.70 -16.46
N ASN A 16 9.44 -14.50 -16.43
CA ASN A 16 10.47 -14.11 -17.39
C ASN A 16 11.43 -13.09 -16.80
N ASP A 17 12.63 -13.51 -16.48
CA ASP A 17 13.68 -12.67 -15.89
C ASP A 17 14.21 -11.58 -16.84
N ARG A 18 14.08 -11.77 -18.15
CA ARG A 18 14.53 -10.77 -19.15
C ARG A 18 13.58 -9.57 -19.24
N LYS A 19 12.28 -9.81 -19.02
CA LYS A 19 11.23 -8.77 -19.07
C LYS A 19 10.64 -8.45 -17.69
N TYR A 20 11.26 -8.94 -16.62
CA TYR A 20 10.79 -8.73 -15.24
C TYR A 20 9.30 -9.05 -15.07
N LYS A 21 8.82 -10.12 -15.75
CA LYS A 21 7.43 -10.55 -15.60
C LYS A 21 7.24 -11.26 -14.27
N GLN A 22 6.50 -10.62 -13.40
CA GLN A 22 6.22 -11.10 -12.06
C GLN A 22 4.73 -10.97 -11.75
N LEU A 23 4.13 -12.06 -11.31
CA LEU A 23 2.79 -12.08 -10.74
C LEU A 23 2.92 -12.34 -9.24
N THR A 24 2.29 -11.49 -8.43
CA THR A 24 2.25 -11.63 -6.98
C THR A 24 0.80 -11.70 -6.53
N ILE A 25 0.50 -12.65 -5.66
CA ILE A 25 -0.80 -12.78 -4.99
C ILE A 25 -0.52 -12.79 -3.50
N GLY A 26 -1.14 -11.89 -2.76
CA GLY A 26 -0.97 -11.73 -1.32
C GLY A 26 -2.29 -11.73 -0.58
N LEU A 27 -2.27 -12.33 0.60
CA LEU A 27 -3.37 -12.32 1.58
C LEU A 27 -2.83 -11.79 2.90
N GLY A 28 -3.60 -10.99 3.60
CA GLY A 28 -3.16 -10.52 4.89
C GLY A 28 -4.30 -10.09 5.81
N ASP A 29 -4.03 -10.21 7.10
CA ASP A 29 -4.83 -9.67 8.20
C ASP A 29 -3.87 -8.91 9.12
N GLN A 30 -3.96 -7.59 9.13
CA GLN A 30 -3.02 -6.74 9.86
C GLN A 30 -3.67 -5.45 10.35
N TYR A 31 -3.05 -4.83 11.34
CA TYR A 31 -3.44 -3.48 11.74
C TYR A 31 -2.75 -2.45 10.86
N LYS A 32 -3.51 -1.45 10.45
CA LYS A 32 -2.99 -0.29 9.72
C LYS A 32 -3.33 0.98 10.48
N ALA A 33 -2.37 1.90 10.57
CA ALA A 33 -2.66 3.24 11.03
C ALA A 33 -3.52 3.97 9.99
N VAL A 34 -4.59 4.61 10.44
CA VAL A 34 -5.48 5.40 9.59
C VAL A 34 -4.76 6.65 9.11
N ASN A 35 -3.97 7.25 9.98
CA ASN A 35 -3.24 8.48 9.68
C ASN A 35 -1.73 8.28 9.80
N ARG A 36 -0.98 8.60 8.72
CA ARG A 36 0.48 8.52 8.72
C ARG A 36 1.15 9.73 9.38
N PHE A 37 0.42 10.81 9.57
CA PHE A 37 0.91 12.06 10.17
C PHE A 37 0.54 12.19 11.64
N SER A 38 0.31 11.08 12.32
CA SER A 38 0.02 11.13 13.74
C SER A 38 1.23 11.70 14.52
N SER A 39 0.99 12.73 15.30
CA SER A 39 1.94 13.20 16.30
C SER A 39 2.25 12.09 17.30
N LEU A 40 3.35 12.19 18.03
CA LEU A 40 3.73 11.20 19.06
C LEU A 40 2.57 10.89 20.04
N SER A 41 1.71 11.87 20.34
CA SER A 41 0.54 11.70 21.19
C SER A 41 -0.51 10.76 20.58
N THR A 42 -0.70 10.78 19.26
CA THR A 42 -1.60 9.89 18.55
C THR A 42 -1.03 8.49 18.31
N ALA A 43 0.28 8.32 18.39
CA ALA A 43 0.91 6.99 18.30
C ALA A 43 0.48 6.06 19.44
N PHE A 44 0.08 6.61 20.58
CA PHE A 44 -0.42 5.86 21.74
C PHE A 44 -1.95 5.74 21.77
N SER A 45 -2.67 6.40 20.88
CA SER A 45 -4.12 6.29 20.76
C SER A 45 -4.50 5.08 19.90
N ARG A 46 -5.23 4.14 20.48
CA ARG A 46 -5.73 2.94 19.78
C ARG A 46 -6.77 3.25 18.72
N THR A 47 -7.39 4.42 18.79
CA THR A 47 -8.43 4.87 17.84
C THR A 47 -7.92 5.10 16.43
N ASN A 48 -6.59 5.19 16.26
CA ASN A 48 -5.96 5.42 14.94
C ASN A 48 -5.60 4.15 14.17
N TYR A 49 -5.99 2.98 14.65
CA TYR A 49 -5.70 1.73 13.97
C TYR A 49 -6.98 1.05 13.53
N VAL A 50 -6.96 0.51 12.32
CA VAL A 50 -8.01 -0.35 11.78
C VAL A 50 -7.46 -1.73 11.49
N ARG A 51 -8.27 -2.75 11.70
CA ARG A 51 -7.98 -4.10 11.23
C ARG A 51 -8.24 -4.14 9.73
N SER A 52 -7.27 -4.59 8.97
CA SER A 52 -7.33 -4.66 7.51
C SER A 52 -7.12 -6.10 7.06
N LYS A 53 -8.18 -6.74 6.61
CA LYS A 53 -8.13 -8.01 5.89
C LYS A 53 -8.06 -7.70 4.42
N HIS A 54 -7.03 -8.18 3.72
CA HIS A 54 -6.85 -7.83 2.32
C HIS A 54 -6.42 -9.01 1.46
N LEU A 55 -6.89 -8.96 0.22
CA LEU A 55 -6.42 -9.75 -0.91
C LEU A 55 -5.79 -8.78 -1.90
N GLU A 56 -4.57 -9.08 -2.30
CA GLU A 56 -3.80 -8.27 -3.23
C GLU A 56 -3.33 -9.12 -4.40
N THR A 57 -3.46 -8.60 -5.61
CA THR A 57 -2.86 -9.17 -6.80
C THR A 57 -2.10 -8.09 -7.53
N ALA A 58 -0.84 -8.36 -7.87
CA ALA A 58 0.01 -7.44 -8.61
C ALA A 58 0.69 -8.14 -9.78
N TYR A 59 0.69 -7.50 -10.93
CA TYR A 59 1.40 -7.94 -12.12
C TYR A 59 2.36 -6.85 -12.57
N LYS A 60 3.65 -7.20 -12.66
CA LYS A 60 4.72 -6.30 -13.09
C LYS A 60 5.40 -6.84 -14.34
N THR A 61 5.70 -5.97 -15.29
CA THR A 61 6.42 -6.33 -16.51
C THR A 61 7.20 -5.14 -17.07
N GLU A 62 8.28 -5.43 -17.76
CA GLU A 62 8.95 -4.47 -18.62
C GLU A 62 8.33 -4.55 -20.02
N LEU A 63 7.73 -3.46 -20.50
CA LEU A 63 7.08 -3.37 -21.80
C LEU A 63 8.14 -3.24 -22.91
N ILE A 64 8.98 -2.23 -22.78
CA ILE A 64 10.18 -1.98 -23.61
C ILE A 64 11.33 -1.64 -22.67
N ASN A 65 12.56 -1.63 -23.17
CA ASN A 65 13.71 -1.30 -22.34
C ASN A 65 13.52 0.04 -21.62
N GLY A 66 13.54 0.00 -20.29
CA GLY A 66 13.37 1.16 -19.44
C GLY A 66 11.92 1.59 -19.18
N LEU A 67 10.91 0.96 -19.78
CA LEU A 67 9.51 1.22 -19.46
C LEU A 67 8.88 0.03 -18.75
N TYR A 68 8.57 0.22 -17.48
CA TYR A 68 7.95 -0.77 -16.63
C TYR A 68 6.49 -0.43 -16.38
N ALA A 69 5.64 -1.44 -16.40
CA ALA A 69 4.24 -1.34 -16.01
C ALA A 69 3.97 -2.27 -14.84
N GLU A 70 3.27 -1.76 -13.84
CA GLU A 70 2.77 -2.53 -12.70
C GLU A 70 1.28 -2.27 -12.56
N PHE A 71 0.49 -3.33 -12.61
CA PHE A 71 -0.92 -3.32 -12.32
C PHE A 71 -1.16 -4.03 -11.00
N LYS A 72 -1.90 -3.40 -10.09
CA LYS A 72 -2.23 -3.94 -8.78
C LYS A 72 -3.73 -3.81 -8.55
N ALA A 73 -4.36 -4.88 -8.08
CA ALA A 73 -5.71 -4.88 -7.57
C ALA A 73 -5.68 -5.22 -6.08
N LEU A 74 -6.41 -4.45 -5.29
CA LEU A 74 -6.50 -4.60 -3.84
C LEU A 74 -7.97 -4.64 -3.44
N TYR A 75 -8.38 -5.75 -2.88
CA TYR A 75 -9.64 -5.89 -2.17
C TYR A 75 -9.35 -5.89 -0.67
N CYS A 76 -10.04 -5.04 0.08
CA CYS A 76 -9.74 -4.86 1.49
C CYS A 76 -11.02 -4.61 2.27
N ASN A 77 -11.20 -5.36 3.34
CA ASN A 77 -12.21 -5.09 4.36
C ASN A 77 -11.49 -4.47 5.57
N GLN A 78 -11.94 -3.29 5.96
CA GLN A 78 -11.40 -2.56 7.11
C GLN A 78 -12.47 -2.48 8.19
N SER A 79 -12.11 -2.89 9.39
CA SER A 79 -12.98 -2.79 10.56
C SER A 79 -12.29 -2.00 11.66
N PRO A 80 -13.03 -1.19 12.42
CA PRO A 80 -12.49 -0.53 13.59
C PRO A 80 -11.94 -1.58 14.56
N LEU A 81 -10.98 -1.19 15.36
CA LEU A 81 -10.53 -2.00 16.48
C LEU A 81 -11.67 -1.97 17.50
N GLU A 82 -12.34 -3.11 17.67
CA GLU A 82 -13.16 -3.29 18.86
C GLU A 82 -12.25 -3.05 20.06
N LEU A 83 -12.59 -2.04 20.84
CA LEU A 83 -11.97 -1.81 22.14
C LEU A 83 -12.13 -3.12 22.90
N LEU A 84 -11.04 -3.86 23.04
CA LEU A 84 -10.97 -4.87 24.09
C LEU A 84 -11.40 -4.17 25.36
N ASP A 85 -12.49 -4.66 25.92
CA ASP A 85 -13.04 -4.19 27.19
C ASP A 85 -11.96 -4.35 28.27
N LEU A 86 -11.04 -3.40 28.29
CA LEU A 86 -10.06 -3.23 29.34
C LEU A 86 -10.80 -2.51 30.46
N SER A 87 -11.73 -3.21 31.08
CA SER A 87 -12.37 -2.82 32.33
C SER A 87 -11.42 -2.78 33.51
N ASN A 88 -10.14 -2.56 33.25
CA ASN A 88 -9.16 -2.27 34.26
C ASN A 88 -9.00 -0.75 34.33
N ASP A 89 -9.55 -0.18 35.39
CA ASP A 89 -9.51 1.22 35.82
C ASP A 89 -8.13 1.91 35.85
N PHE A 90 -7.10 1.26 35.38
CA PHE A 90 -5.71 1.76 35.46
C PHE A 90 -5.32 2.69 34.31
N PHE A 91 -6.03 2.69 33.20
CA PHE A 91 -5.82 3.61 32.09
C PHE A 91 -7.11 4.35 31.79
N GLN A 92 -7.49 5.31 32.61
CA GLN A 92 -8.40 6.36 32.19
C GLN A 92 -7.79 7.01 30.94
N PRO A 93 -8.51 7.06 29.82
CA PRO A 93 -7.96 7.67 28.63
C PRO A 93 -7.61 9.13 28.91
N ILE A 94 -6.39 9.49 28.59
CA ILE A 94 -5.88 10.87 28.65
C ILE A 94 -6.76 11.81 27.81
N ASP A 95 -7.56 11.26 26.92
CA ASP A 95 -8.52 11.95 26.05
C ASP A 95 -9.55 12.81 26.82
N THR A 96 -9.90 12.41 28.05
CA THR A 96 -10.82 13.18 28.90
C THR A 96 -10.17 14.46 29.44
N LEU A 97 -8.85 14.49 29.54
CA LEU A 97 -8.09 15.63 30.06
C LEU A 97 -7.77 16.69 29.00
N LEU A 98 -7.73 16.31 27.73
CA LEU A 98 -7.29 17.21 26.66
C LEU A 98 -8.43 17.73 25.78
N SER A 99 -9.71 17.35 26.02
CA SER A 99 -10.86 17.81 25.22
C SER A 99 -10.59 17.76 23.71
N ILE A 100 -9.88 16.73 23.25
CA ILE A 100 -9.64 16.51 21.82
C ILE A 100 -10.99 16.15 21.22
N PRO A 101 -11.51 16.91 20.24
CA PRO A 101 -12.76 16.56 19.60
C PRO A 101 -12.62 15.14 19.03
N PRO A 102 -13.68 14.32 19.16
CA PRO A 102 -13.65 12.96 18.58
C PRO A 102 -13.29 13.09 17.11
N THR A 103 -12.11 12.63 16.76
CA THR A 103 -11.73 12.41 15.36
C THR A 103 -12.79 11.53 14.76
N GLU A 104 -13.30 11.89 13.59
CA GLU A 104 -14.35 11.19 12.85
C GLU A 104 -14.31 9.69 13.12
N ASN A 105 -15.36 9.20 13.78
CA ASN A 105 -15.44 7.83 14.21
C ASN A 105 -15.51 6.95 12.97
N PHE A 106 -14.45 6.21 12.69
CA PHE A 106 -14.50 5.07 11.77
C PHE A 106 -15.20 3.90 12.49
N ASP A 107 -16.43 4.14 12.94
CA ASP A 107 -17.18 3.19 13.76
C ASP A 107 -17.77 2.06 12.91
N GLU A 108 -17.84 2.22 11.59
CA GLU A 108 -18.41 1.22 10.70
C GLU A 108 -17.33 0.51 9.87
N PRO A 109 -17.39 -0.82 9.77
CA PRO A 109 -16.54 -1.55 8.88
C PRO A 109 -16.86 -1.17 7.42
N TYR A 110 -15.85 -0.90 6.62
CA TYR A 110 -16.04 -0.63 5.20
C TYR A 110 -15.20 -1.53 4.31
N THR A 111 -15.70 -1.77 3.12
CA THR A 111 -15.04 -2.57 2.10
C THR A 111 -14.52 -1.68 0.98
N LYS A 112 -13.33 -1.99 0.51
CA LYS A 112 -12.64 -1.24 -0.53
C LYS A 112 -12.15 -2.16 -1.63
N LEU A 113 -12.51 -1.86 -2.89
CA LEU A 113 -11.87 -2.38 -4.08
C LEU A 113 -11.15 -1.24 -4.80
N GLU A 114 -9.85 -1.38 -4.92
CA GLU A 114 -8.99 -0.38 -5.55
C GLU A 114 -8.09 -1.05 -6.60
N THR A 115 -7.91 -0.40 -7.74
CA THR A 115 -6.85 -0.74 -8.69
C THR A 115 -5.82 0.37 -8.76
N ARG A 116 -4.57 -0.02 -9.05
CA ARG A 116 -3.45 0.88 -9.26
C ARG A 116 -2.70 0.47 -10.53
N LEU A 117 -2.54 1.41 -11.43
CA LEU A 117 -1.63 1.32 -12.56
C LEU A 117 -0.43 2.22 -12.28
N GLN A 118 0.76 1.67 -12.35
CA GLN A 118 2.00 2.44 -12.25
C GLN A 118 2.83 2.21 -13.50
N LEU A 119 3.22 3.29 -14.15
CA LEU A 119 4.18 3.30 -15.25
C LEU A 119 5.46 3.97 -14.77
N THR A 120 6.58 3.29 -14.90
CA THR A 120 7.91 3.81 -14.56
C THR A 120 8.76 3.83 -15.83
N TRP A 121 9.20 5.01 -16.22
CA TRP A 121 10.03 5.19 -17.39
C TRP A 121 11.43 5.67 -16.99
N LEU A 122 12.44 4.88 -17.38
CA LEU A 122 13.87 5.18 -17.27
C LEU A 122 14.41 5.41 -18.68
N PRO A 123 14.44 6.65 -19.16
CA PRO A 123 14.94 6.96 -20.51
C PRO A 123 16.37 6.45 -20.71
N PHE A 124 16.65 5.87 -21.86
CA PHE A 124 17.98 5.37 -22.22
C PHE A 124 18.61 4.45 -21.17
N GLN A 125 17.80 3.64 -20.51
CA GLN A 125 18.24 2.70 -19.49
C GLN A 125 19.40 1.83 -20.00
N LYS A 126 20.53 1.86 -19.28
CA LYS A 126 21.69 1.02 -19.53
C LYS A 126 21.49 -0.34 -18.89
N PHE A 127 21.81 -1.40 -19.59
CA PHE A 127 21.70 -2.76 -19.09
C PHE A 127 22.71 -3.69 -19.79
N PHE A 128 22.96 -4.85 -19.15
CA PHE A 128 23.66 -5.95 -19.78
C PHE A 128 23.03 -7.29 -19.39
N TYR A 129 23.32 -8.32 -20.15
CA TYR A 129 22.87 -9.68 -19.84
C TYR A 129 23.98 -10.47 -19.20
N ARG A 130 23.70 -11.08 -18.05
CA ARG A 130 24.56 -12.08 -17.43
C ARG A 130 23.82 -13.42 -17.45
N LYS A 131 24.27 -14.34 -18.30
CA LYS A 131 23.53 -15.59 -18.61
C LYS A 131 22.13 -15.27 -19.15
N LYS A 132 21.08 -15.60 -18.40
CA LYS A 132 19.67 -15.35 -18.77
C LYS A 132 19.09 -14.10 -18.13
N ASN A 133 19.77 -13.53 -17.15
CA ASN A 133 19.26 -12.41 -16.37
C ASN A 133 19.69 -11.09 -16.96
N LYS A 134 18.75 -10.15 -17.10
CA LYS A 134 18.99 -8.76 -17.43
C LYS A 134 19.41 -8.01 -16.17
N ILE A 135 20.58 -7.40 -16.18
CA ILE A 135 21.08 -6.55 -15.09
C ILE A 135 20.98 -5.10 -15.55
N VAL A 136 20.21 -4.31 -14.82
CA VAL A 136 20.00 -2.88 -15.07
C VAL A 136 21.08 -2.09 -14.34
N LEU A 137 21.74 -1.20 -15.05
CA LEU A 137 22.76 -0.27 -14.52
C LEU A 137 22.17 1.09 -14.14
N GLY A 138 20.91 1.36 -14.56
CA GLY A 138 20.27 2.64 -14.35
C GLY A 138 20.20 3.51 -15.59
N THR A 139 19.94 4.79 -15.38
CA THR A 139 19.90 5.82 -16.42
C THR A 139 20.53 7.12 -15.89
N ASP A 140 21.15 7.88 -16.77
CA ASP A 140 21.68 9.23 -16.46
C ASP A 140 20.60 10.32 -16.61
N TYR A 141 19.38 9.93 -16.99
CA TYR A 141 18.25 10.84 -17.25
C TYR A 141 17.24 10.79 -16.12
N PRO A 142 16.39 11.81 -15.99
CA PRO A 142 15.29 11.80 -15.01
C PRO A 142 14.39 10.58 -15.17
N THR A 143 14.05 9.95 -14.06
CA THR A 143 13.08 8.87 -14.01
C THR A 143 11.68 9.46 -13.88
N VAL A 144 10.76 9.04 -14.75
CA VAL A 144 9.36 9.47 -14.74
C VAL A 144 8.49 8.36 -14.23
N ASN A 145 7.68 8.65 -13.20
CA ASN A 145 6.70 7.73 -12.64
C ASN A 145 5.30 8.33 -12.80
N PHE A 146 4.42 7.60 -13.45
CA PHE A 146 3.00 7.91 -13.51
C PHE A 146 2.23 6.86 -12.71
N ILE A 147 1.36 7.32 -11.81
CA ILE A 147 0.53 6.47 -10.96
C ILE A 147 -0.92 6.88 -11.17
N TYR A 148 -1.76 5.93 -11.50
CA TYR A 148 -3.20 6.08 -11.53
C TYR A 148 -3.85 5.08 -10.59
N ARG A 149 -4.76 5.56 -9.74
CA ARG A 149 -5.51 4.73 -8.80
C ARG A 149 -6.99 5.00 -8.96
N LYS A 150 -7.78 3.94 -8.92
CA LYS A 150 -9.23 4.01 -9.02
C LYS A 150 -9.88 3.13 -7.97
N GLY A 151 -10.81 3.72 -7.20
CA GLY A 151 -11.75 3.02 -6.35
C GLY A 151 -13.01 2.68 -7.13
N PHE A 152 -13.52 1.46 -6.95
CA PHE A 152 -14.72 0.98 -7.65
C PHE A 152 -15.87 0.82 -6.67
N PRO A 153 -16.91 1.68 -6.73
CA PRO A 153 -18.08 1.54 -5.89
C PRO A 153 -18.95 0.36 -6.33
N ALA A 154 -19.70 -0.20 -5.40
CA ALA A 154 -20.70 -1.25 -5.60
C ALA A 154 -20.17 -2.62 -6.10
N ILE A 155 -18.90 -2.73 -6.50
CA ILE A 155 -18.30 -4.00 -6.88
C ILE A 155 -17.81 -4.70 -5.60
N PHE A 156 -18.25 -5.94 -5.36
CA PHE A 156 -17.95 -6.69 -4.11
C PHE A 156 -18.25 -5.91 -2.83
N ASN A 157 -19.36 -5.15 -2.83
CA ASN A 157 -19.76 -4.27 -1.73
C ASN A 157 -18.72 -3.18 -1.37
N SER A 158 -17.94 -2.76 -2.35
CA SER A 158 -16.98 -1.66 -2.16
C SER A 158 -17.72 -0.33 -2.04
N GLU A 159 -17.33 0.46 -1.05
CA GLU A 159 -17.93 1.76 -0.75
C GLU A 159 -17.10 2.93 -1.26
N VAL A 160 -15.91 2.64 -1.80
CA VAL A 160 -14.99 3.68 -2.24
C VAL A 160 -15.18 4.04 -3.71
N ASN A 161 -15.27 5.34 -3.99
CA ASN A 161 -15.33 5.91 -5.33
C ASN A 161 -14.35 7.08 -5.42
N PHE A 162 -13.22 6.87 -6.08
CA PHE A 162 -12.24 7.93 -6.32
C PHE A 162 -11.42 7.65 -7.57
N ASP A 163 -10.94 8.72 -8.18
CA ASP A 163 -9.92 8.72 -9.21
C ASP A 163 -8.73 9.56 -8.71
N TYR A 164 -7.53 9.01 -8.80
CA TYR A 164 -6.31 9.68 -8.39
C TYR A 164 -5.23 9.47 -9.45
N ALA A 165 -4.62 10.56 -9.88
CA ALA A 165 -3.50 10.54 -10.81
C ALA A 165 -2.32 11.33 -10.23
N GLU A 166 -1.12 10.78 -10.38
CA GLU A 166 0.11 11.39 -9.89
C GLU A 166 1.23 11.23 -10.91
N LEU A 167 1.97 12.30 -11.16
CA LEU A 167 3.19 12.29 -11.96
C LEU A 167 4.36 12.73 -11.08
N ARG A 168 5.40 11.89 -11.02
CA ARG A 168 6.65 12.18 -10.31
C ARG A 168 7.81 12.14 -11.27
N ILE A 169 8.68 13.13 -11.19
CA ILE A 169 9.93 13.17 -11.93
C ILE A 169 11.06 13.23 -10.90
N ASN A 170 11.96 12.25 -10.93
CA ASN A 170 13.10 12.15 -10.03
C ASN A 170 14.40 12.18 -10.84
N HIS A 171 15.35 12.98 -10.41
CA HIS A 171 16.69 13.05 -11.00
C HIS A 171 17.73 13.17 -9.88
N GLU A 172 18.72 12.27 -9.92
CA GLU A 172 19.87 12.34 -9.02
C GLU A 172 20.99 13.14 -9.70
N LEU A 173 21.32 14.27 -9.12
CA LEU A 173 22.44 15.09 -9.56
C LEU A 173 23.65 14.77 -8.70
N THR A 174 24.69 14.18 -9.29
CA THR A 174 26.00 14.07 -8.63
C THR A 174 26.72 15.40 -8.81
N ILE A 175 26.80 16.19 -7.74
CA ILE A 175 27.60 17.41 -7.71
C ILE A 175 29.03 16.99 -7.39
N PRO A 176 30.02 17.29 -8.24
CA PRO A 176 31.42 16.93 -8.02
C PRO A 176 32.05 17.68 -6.84
#